data_9acc22c47ee4e77364b0e130eb60e610
#
_entry.id   9acc22c47ee4e77364b0e130eb60e610
#
_cell.length_a   1.000
_cell.length_b   1.000
_cell.length_c   1.000
_cell.angle_alpha   90.00
_cell.angle_beta   90.00
_cell.angle_gamma   90.00
#
_symmetry.space_group_name_H-M   'P 1'
#
loop_
_entity.id
_entity.type
_entity.pdbx_description
1 polymer ?
#
loop_
_entity_poly.entity_id
_entity_poly.type
_entity_poly.pdbx_seq_one_letter_code
_entity_poly.pdbx_strand_id
1 'polypeptide(L)'
;MLLNVLAVGDVCGEGGQDILARRLKELREAENIHFTVVNGENASVVGITPRQARGLYDAGADVITLGNHTWNRIQIADFLEKDRYILRPANYAGRVPGRGFGIYDGPQGLKIGVINLMGRLELNANLDSPFKQANQILRREDIQQCDVVLVDFHAEATSEKGAMAWYLDGRVQAVWGTHTHVPTADGQ
;
A
#
# COMPACT_ATOMS: atom_id res chain seq x y z
N MET A 1 9.92 12.40 18.09
CA MET A 1 10.82 11.91 17.01
C MET A 1 10.15 12.19 15.67
N LEU A 2 10.90 12.57 14.65
CA LEU A 2 10.37 12.73 13.29
C LEU A 2 10.56 11.40 12.57
N LEU A 3 9.46 10.82 12.02
CA LEU A 3 9.46 9.64 11.18
C LEU A 3 9.26 10.08 9.72
N ASN A 4 10.28 9.91 8.88
CA ASN A 4 10.18 10.17 7.45
C ASN A 4 9.70 8.90 6.74
N VAL A 5 8.53 8.98 6.11
CA VAL A 5 7.91 7.89 5.34
C VAL A 5 7.87 8.28 3.87
N LEU A 6 8.26 7.36 3.00
CA LEU A 6 8.11 7.50 1.56
C LEU A 6 6.96 6.62 1.07
N ALA A 7 5.96 7.22 0.46
CA ALA A 7 4.93 6.54 -0.29
C ALA A 7 5.25 6.63 -1.79
N VAL A 8 5.44 5.48 -2.44
CA VAL A 8 5.68 5.39 -3.88
C VAL A 8 4.40 4.87 -4.53
N GLY A 9 3.84 5.64 -5.45
CA GLY A 9 2.68 5.24 -6.24
C GLY A 9 2.98 4.08 -7.18
N ASP A 10 2.05 3.78 -8.05
CA ASP A 10 2.03 2.60 -8.92
C ASP A 10 3.32 2.43 -9.75
N VAL A 11 4.10 1.41 -9.43
CA VAL A 11 5.32 1.06 -10.16
C VAL A 11 4.94 0.36 -11.45
N CYS A 12 5.17 1.01 -12.58
CA CYS A 12 4.74 0.54 -13.89
C CYS A 12 5.86 -0.13 -14.68
N GLY A 13 5.71 -1.43 -14.93
CA GLY A 13 6.55 -2.23 -15.81
C GLY A 13 8.03 -2.27 -15.40
N GLU A 14 8.89 -2.66 -16.33
CA GLU A 14 10.35 -2.75 -16.10
C GLU A 14 10.97 -1.37 -15.86
N GLY A 15 10.51 -0.34 -16.56
CA GLY A 15 11.04 1.02 -16.40
C GLY A 15 10.87 1.57 -14.99
N GLY A 16 9.70 1.36 -14.37
CA GLY A 16 9.45 1.75 -12.98
C GLY A 16 10.31 0.96 -12.00
N GLN A 17 10.43 -0.36 -12.19
CA GLN A 17 11.30 -1.20 -11.36
C GLN A 17 12.77 -0.79 -11.47
N ASP A 18 13.25 -0.50 -12.68
CA ASP A 18 14.63 -0.08 -12.92
C ASP A 18 14.98 1.26 -12.26
N ILE A 19 14.04 2.21 -12.28
CA ILE A 19 14.22 3.49 -11.59
C ILE A 19 14.33 3.26 -10.08
N LEU A 20 13.45 2.48 -9.50
CA LEU A 20 13.51 2.17 -8.06
C LEU A 20 14.79 1.43 -7.70
N ALA A 21 15.18 0.41 -8.46
CA ALA A 21 16.42 -0.34 -8.21
C ALA A 21 17.66 0.55 -8.19
N ARG A 22 17.69 1.60 -9.04
CA ARG A 22 18.82 2.52 -9.13
C ARG A 22 18.80 3.67 -8.13
N ARG A 23 17.59 4.14 -7.75
CA ARG A 23 17.46 5.44 -7.07
C ARG A 23 16.90 5.35 -5.64
N LEU A 24 16.15 4.28 -5.31
CA LEU A 24 15.41 4.26 -4.04
C LEU A 24 16.33 4.26 -2.83
N LYS A 25 17.41 3.50 -2.85
CA LYS A 25 18.36 3.46 -1.73
C LYS A 25 19.07 4.81 -1.53
N GLU A 26 19.53 5.41 -2.62
CA GLU A 26 20.14 6.74 -2.62
C GLU A 26 19.16 7.81 -2.07
N LEU A 27 17.90 7.77 -2.53
CA LEU A 27 16.86 8.67 -2.06
C LEU A 27 16.57 8.47 -0.56
N ARG A 28 16.48 7.24 -0.11
CA ARG A 28 16.28 6.93 1.32
C ARG A 28 17.38 7.51 2.20
N GLU A 29 18.62 7.43 1.76
CA GLU A 29 19.77 8.00 2.47
C GLU A 29 19.73 9.54 2.44
N ALA A 30 19.54 10.14 1.25
CA ALA A 30 19.55 11.58 1.07
C ALA A 30 18.45 12.30 1.86
N GLU A 31 17.25 11.72 1.91
CA GLU A 31 16.06 12.30 2.57
C GLU A 31 15.82 11.71 3.97
N ASN A 32 16.77 10.92 4.50
CA ASN A 32 16.65 10.24 5.79
C ASN A 32 15.30 9.49 5.92
N ILE A 33 14.93 8.72 4.89
CA ILE A 33 13.69 7.93 4.86
C ILE A 33 13.82 6.70 5.75
N HIS A 34 12.93 6.57 6.69
CA HIS A 34 12.92 5.49 7.68
C HIS A 34 12.04 4.30 7.26
N PHE A 35 10.98 4.56 6.49
CA PHE A 35 10.03 3.54 6.07
C PHE A 35 9.48 3.84 4.67
N THR A 36 9.40 2.83 3.81
CA THR A 36 8.98 2.98 2.41
C THR A 36 7.85 2.02 2.08
N VAL A 37 6.71 2.55 1.64
CA VAL A 37 5.60 1.78 1.09
C VAL A 37 5.57 1.97 -0.42
N VAL A 38 5.52 0.88 -1.18
CA VAL A 38 5.53 0.92 -2.65
C VAL A 38 4.28 0.22 -3.19
N ASN A 39 3.50 0.89 -4.01
CA ASN A 39 2.45 0.22 -4.77
C ASN A 39 3.08 -0.51 -5.96
N GLY A 40 3.01 -1.84 -5.93
CA GLY A 40 3.65 -2.72 -6.92
C GLY A 40 2.69 -3.39 -7.89
N GLU A 41 1.39 -3.04 -7.88
CA GLU A 41 0.38 -3.78 -8.64
C GLU A 41 0.63 -3.81 -10.14
N ASN A 42 1.32 -2.82 -10.69
CA ASN A 42 1.60 -2.67 -12.12
C ASN A 42 3.05 -3.05 -12.51
N ALA A 43 3.79 -3.71 -11.62
CA ALA A 43 5.17 -4.12 -11.90
C ALA A 43 5.30 -5.01 -13.15
N SER A 44 4.29 -5.84 -13.48
CA SER A 44 4.18 -6.59 -14.75
C SER A 44 3.33 -5.87 -15.80
N VAL A 45 3.25 -4.54 -15.78
CA VAL A 45 2.26 -3.74 -16.52
C VAL A 45 0.86 -3.96 -15.95
N VAL A 46 0.46 -5.22 -15.73
CA VAL A 46 -0.79 -5.65 -15.07
C VAL A 46 -0.45 -6.78 -14.10
N GLY A 47 -0.58 -6.51 -12.82
CA GLY A 47 -0.22 -7.43 -11.75
C GLY A 47 1.27 -7.42 -11.40
N ILE A 48 1.65 -8.26 -10.47
CA ILE A 48 3.02 -8.44 -9.98
C ILE A 48 3.34 -9.93 -9.83
N THR A 49 4.56 -10.32 -10.11
CA THR A 49 5.06 -11.68 -9.85
C THR A 49 5.88 -11.73 -8.55
N PRO A 50 6.05 -12.91 -7.94
CA PRO A 50 6.92 -13.07 -6.77
C PRO A 50 8.36 -12.58 -6.99
N ARG A 51 8.89 -12.75 -8.22
CA ARG A 51 10.22 -12.25 -8.57
C ARG A 51 10.29 -10.73 -8.51
N GLN A 52 9.29 -10.06 -9.05
CA GLN A 52 9.23 -8.59 -9.06
C GLN A 52 9.02 -8.04 -7.65
N ALA A 53 8.17 -8.69 -6.83
CA ALA A 53 8.02 -8.31 -5.42
C ALA A 53 9.36 -8.36 -4.67
N ARG A 54 10.15 -9.44 -4.84
CA ARG A 54 11.50 -9.51 -4.28
C ARG A 54 12.40 -8.39 -4.80
N GLY A 55 12.34 -8.08 -6.11
CA GLY A 55 13.09 -6.97 -6.69
C GLY A 55 12.76 -5.62 -6.07
N LEU A 56 11.48 -5.36 -5.71
CA LEU A 56 11.09 -4.15 -5.00
C LEU A 56 11.62 -4.11 -3.56
N TYR A 57 11.63 -5.25 -2.85
CA TYR A 57 12.27 -5.33 -1.52
C TYR A 57 13.79 -5.09 -1.63
N ASP A 58 14.46 -5.72 -2.59
CA ASP A 58 15.89 -5.52 -2.83
C ASP A 58 16.23 -4.06 -3.18
N ALA A 59 15.29 -3.35 -3.84
CA ALA A 59 15.41 -1.92 -4.12
C ALA A 59 15.27 -1.05 -2.87
N GLY A 60 14.60 -1.53 -1.81
CA GLY A 60 14.43 -0.81 -0.55
C GLY A 60 12.98 -0.57 -0.13
N ALA A 61 12.01 -1.26 -0.72
CA ALA A 61 10.64 -1.25 -0.22
C ALA A 61 10.54 -2.03 1.10
N ASP A 62 9.95 -1.43 2.13
CA ASP A 62 9.66 -2.11 3.38
C ASP A 62 8.32 -2.85 3.32
N VAL A 63 7.34 -2.29 2.60
CA VAL A 63 6.03 -2.90 2.37
C VAL A 63 5.58 -2.64 0.94
N ILE A 64 4.96 -3.64 0.32
CA ILE A 64 4.33 -3.52 -0.99
C ILE A 64 2.82 -3.53 -0.82
N THR A 65 2.12 -2.57 -1.44
CA THR A 65 0.67 -2.54 -1.58
C THR A 65 0.26 -2.90 -3.01
N LEU A 66 -0.96 -3.35 -3.18
CA LEU A 66 -1.53 -3.75 -4.46
C LEU A 66 -2.90 -3.06 -4.68
N GLY A 67 -3.54 -3.35 -5.81
CA GLY A 67 -4.83 -2.78 -6.18
C GLY A 67 -5.70 -3.77 -6.96
N ASN A 68 -6.42 -3.26 -7.98
CA ASN A 68 -7.35 -4.06 -8.78
C ASN A 68 -6.67 -5.14 -9.64
N HIS A 69 -5.38 -5.02 -9.91
CA HIS A 69 -4.60 -6.00 -10.66
C HIS A 69 -3.94 -7.08 -9.79
N THR A 70 -4.26 -7.16 -8.51
CA THR A 70 -3.69 -8.13 -7.55
C THR A 70 -3.66 -9.56 -8.12
N TRP A 71 -4.73 -10.01 -8.78
CA TRP A 71 -4.90 -11.39 -9.23
C TRP A 71 -4.51 -11.64 -10.68
N ASN A 72 -4.03 -10.64 -11.41
CA ASN A 72 -3.70 -10.80 -12.84
C ASN A 72 -2.50 -11.71 -13.11
N ARG A 73 -1.65 -11.93 -12.11
CA ARG A 73 -0.56 -12.93 -12.13
C ARG A 73 -0.83 -13.99 -11.09
N ILE A 74 -1.36 -15.13 -11.52
CA ILE A 74 -1.84 -16.19 -10.62
C ILE A 74 -0.77 -16.67 -9.62
N GLN A 75 0.51 -16.62 -10.00
CA GLN A 75 1.64 -17.03 -9.13
C GLN A 75 1.75 -16.18 -7.85
N ILE A 76 1.10 -14.99 -7.81
CA ILE A 76 1.17 -14.13 -6.65
C ILE A 76 0.35 -14.67 -5.47
N ALA A 77 -0.68 -15.49 -5.71
CA ALA A 77 -1.60 -15.95 -4.67
C ALA A 77 -0.87 -16.70 -3.53
N ASP A 78 -0.03 -17.66 -3.88
CA ASP A 78 0.77 -18.40 -2.89
C ASP A 78 1.80 -17.52 -2.18
N PHE A 79 2.32 -16.52 -2.87
CA PHE A 79 3.27 -15.58 -2.31
C PHE A 79 2.58 -14.64 -1.31
N LEU A 80 1.42 -14.12 -1.65
CA LEU A 80 0.59 -13.29 -0.75
C LEU A 80 0.22 -14.01 0.56
N GLU A 81 -0.02 -15.31 0.50
CA GLU A 81 -0.36 -16.08 1.71
C GLU A 81 0.84 -16.21 2.66
N LYS A 82 2.05 -16.34 2.12
CA LYS A 82 3.27 -16.61 2.87
C LYS A 82 4.02 -15.36 3.30
N ASP A 83 4.00 -14.32 2.47
CA ASP A 83 4.75 -13.10 2.68
C ASP A 83 3.90 -12.06 3.43
N ARG A 84 4.44 -11.57 4.55
CA ARG A 84 3.73 -10.59 5.40
C ARG A 84 3.95 -9.14 4.95
N TYR A 85 4.88 -8.90 4.03
CA TYR A 85 5.28 -7.55 3.61
C TYR A 85 4.62 -7.10 2.30
N ILE A 86 3.78 -7.95 1.70
CA ILE A 86 2.94 -7.59 0.56
C ILE A 86 1.47 -7.64 0.96
N LEU A 87 0.75 -6.54 0.70
CA LEU A 87 -0.65 -6.35 1.08
C LEU A 87 -1.53 -6.21 -0.15
N ARG A 88 -2.56 -7.03 -0.23
CA ARG A 88 -3.66 -6.83 -1.18
C ARG A 88 -4.71 -5.90 -0.57
N PRO A 89 -5.62 -5.28 -1.36
CA PRO A 89 -6.74 -4.54 -0.78
C PRO A 89 -7.53 -5.36 0.25
N ALA A 90 -7.72 -4.78 1.43
CA ALA A 90 -8.36 -5.45 2.58
C ALA A 90 -9.83 -5.74 2.34
N ASN A 91 -10.49 -4.96 1.48
CA ASN A 91 -11.92 -5.02 1.23
C ASN A 91 -12.33 -5.91 0.04
N TYR A 92 -11.48 -6.83 -0.42
CA TYR A 92 -11.97 -7.93 -1.27
C TYR A 92 -13.02 -8.73 -0.53
N ALA A 93 -14.16 -8.97 -1.18
CA ALA A 93 -15.24 -9.75 -0.59
C ALA A 93 -14.86 -11.23 -0.47
N GLY A 94 -15.31 -11.87 0.60
CA GLY A 94 -15.05 -13.27 0.86
C GLY A 94 -13.64 -13.56 1.36
N ARG A 95 -13.28 -14.84 1.36
CA ARG A 95 -11.98 -15.31 1.84
C ARG A 95 -11.02 -15.45 0.65
N VAL A 96 -10.05 -14.56 0.55
CA VAL A 96 -9.04 -14.55 -0.50
C VAL A 96 -7.62 -14.63 0.09
N PRO A 97 -6.63 -15.18 -0.63
CA PRO A 97 -5.25 -15.31 -0.14
C PRO A 97 -4.63 -13.98 0.29
N GLY A 98 -3.71 -14.06 1.24
CA GLY A 98 -2.95 -12.91 1.72
C GLY A 98 -3.73 -12.01 2.68
N ARG A 99 -3.11 -10.93 3.04
CA ARG A 99 -3.62 -9.98 4.04
C ARG A 99 -3.76 -8.57 3.46
N GLY A 100 -4.65 -7.77 4.05
CA GLY A 100 -4.93 -6.41 3.59
C GLY A 100 -4.36 -5.33 4.51
N PHE A 101 -3.74 -5.73 5.61
CA PHE A 101 -3.01 -4.87 6.53
C PHE A 101 -1.91 -5.65 7.23
N GLY A 102 -0.94 -4.94 7.75
CA GLY A 102 0.16 -5.51 8.54
C GLY A 102 0.72 -4.50 9.55
N ILE A 103 1.47 -5.02 10.51
CA ILE A 103 2.18 -4.23 11.52
C ILE A 103 3.66 -4.55 11.40
N TYR A 104 4.46 -3.51 11.32
CA TYR A 104 5.88 -3.57 11.02
C TYR A 104 6.68 -2.81 12.07
N ASP A 105 7.94 -3.21 12.23
CA ASP A 105 8.87 -2.51 13.10
C ASP A 105 9.47 -1.32 12.34
N GLY A 106 9.33 -0.15 12.93
CA GLY A 106 10.00 1.06 12.51
C GLY A 106 11.27 1.33 13.34
N PRO A 107 11.94 2.46 13.11
CA PRO A 107 13.13 2.84 13.88
C PRO A 107 12.79 3.02 15.36
N GLN A 108 13.75 2.73 16.23
CA GLN A 108 13.65 2.90 17.69
C GLN A 108 12.47 2.16 18.34
N GLY A 109 12.00 1.07 17.73
CA GLY A 109 10.92 0.23 18.26
C GLY A 109 9.52 0.73 17.97
N LEU A 110 9.36 1.75 17.12
CA LEU A 110 8.04 2.19 16.68
C LEU A 110 7.29 1.06 15.95
N LYS A 111 5.97 0.99 16.17
CA LYS A 111 5.08 0.10 15.45
C LYS A 111 4.33 0.86 14.38
N ILE A 112 4.49 0.42 13.14
CA ILE A 112 3.88 1.03 11.95
C ILE A 112 2.82 0.09 11.39
N GLY A 113 1.55 0.48 11.48
CA GLY A 113 0.45 -0.18 10.80
C GLY A 113 0.36 0.30 9.36
N VAL A 114 0.26 -0.62 8.40
CA VAL A 114 -0.02 -0.29 6.99
C VAL A 114 -1.31 -0.98 6.58
N ILE A 115 -2.24 -0.23 6.02
CA ILE A 115 -3.54 -0.71 5.55
C ILE A 115 -3.63 -0.43 4.05
N ASN A 116 -3.97 -1.44 3.26
CA ASN A 116 -4.28 -1.29 1.86
C ASN A 116 -5.79 -1.44 1.64
N LEU A 117 -6.41 -0.45 1.01
CA LEU A 117 -7.84 -0.43 0.69
C LEU A 117 -8.05 -0.13 -0.78
N MET A 118 -9.21 -0.49 -1.32
CA MET A 118 -9.55 -0.21 -2.70
C MET A 118 -10.95 0.42 -2.82
N GLY A 119 -11.06 1.45 -3.65
CA GLY A 119 -12.32 2.07 -4.04
C GLY A 119 -13.23 1.12 -4.80
N ARG A 120 -14.48 1.49 -4.95
CA ARG A 120 -15.51 0.68 -5.63
C ARG A 120 -15.99 1.29 -6.95
N LEU A 121 -15.83 2.60 -7.10
CA LEU A 121 -16.29 3.31 -8.30
C LEU A 121 -15.32 3.02 -9.46
N GLU A 122 -15.88 2.65 -10.60
CA GLU A 122 -15.18 2.36 -11.86
C GLU A 122 -14.15 1.20 -11.78
N LEU A 123 -14.13 0.45 -10.67
CA LEU A 123 -13.28 -0.72 -10.49
C LEU A 123 -14.14 -2.00 -10.49
N ASN A 124 -13.95 -2.83 -11.51
CA ASN A 124 -14.70 -4.09 -11.73
C ASN A 124 -14.18 -5.20 -10.79
N ALA A 125 -14.38 -5.05 -9.50
CA ALA A 125 -14.02 -6.05 -8.50
C ALA A 125 -15.16 -6.26 -7.50
N ASN A 126 -15.27 -7.49 -7.00
CA ASN A 126 -16.23 -7.80 -5.93
C ASN A 126 -15.67 -7.34 -4.59
N LEU A 127 -16.04 -6.15 -4.16
CA LEU A 127 -15.50 -5.46 -2.99
C LEU A 127 -16.58 -5.15 -1.96
N ASP A 128 -16.21 -5.36 -0.70
CA ASP A 128 -16.92 -4.79 0.43
C ASP A 128 -16.64 -3.28 0.54
N SER A 129 -17.44 -2.57 1.34
CA SER A 129 -17.22 -1.14 1.55
C SER A 129 -15.85 -0.87 2.18
N PRO A 130 -14.99 -0.07 1.55
CA PRO A 130 -13.68 0.27 2.10
C PRO A 130 -13.78 1.06 3.42
N PHE A 131 -14.83 1.86 3.60
CA PHE A 131 -15.11 2.60 4.84
C PHE A 131 -15.43 1.64 6.00
N LYS A 132 -16.27 0.62 5.75
CA LYS A 132 -16.56 -0.40 6.75
C LYS A 132 -15.31 -1.20 7.10
N GLN A 133 -14.55 -1.59 6.09
CA GLN A 133 -13.32 -2.36 6.27
C GLN A 133 -12.27 -1.56 7.04
N ALA A 134 -12.05 -0.29 6.70
CA ALA A 134 -11.18 0.60 7.45
C ALA A 134 -11.59 0.65 8.94
N ASN A 135 -12.88 0.82 9.19
CA ASN A 135 -13.41 0.90 10.55
C ASN A 135 -13.22 -0.41 11.34
N GLN A 136 -13.36 -1.57 10.70
CA GLN A 136 -13.11 -2.86 11.32
C GLN A 136 -11.63 -3.05 11.69
N ILE A 137 -10.72 -2.67 10.77
CA ILE A 137 -9.28 -2.77 11.00
C ILE A 137 -8.84 -1.81 12.13
N LEU A 138 -9.27 -0.55 12.10
CA LEU A 138 -8.89 0.46 13.09
C LEU A 138 -9.43 0.19 14.51
N ARG A 139 -10.42 -0.70 14.66
CA ARG A 139 -10.92 -1.14 15.99
C ARG A 139 -10.13 -2.31 16.58
N ARG A 140 -9.21 -2.89 15.85
CA ARG A 140 -8.38 -4.00 16.34
C ARG A 140 -7.40 -3.48 17.38
N GLU A 141 -7.22 -4.22 18.45
CA GLU A 141 -6.29 -3.86 19.53
C GLU A 141 -4.84 -3.74 19.04
N ASP A 142 -4.43 -4.64 18.15
CA ASP A 142 -3.08 -4.62 17.60
C ASP A 142 -2.80 -3.38 16.73
N ILE A 143 -3.79 -2.88 15.99
CA ILE A 143 -3.69 -1.64 15.23
C ILE A 143 -3.73 -0.41 16.14
N GLN A 144 -4.55 -0.44 17.20
CA GLN A 144 -4.63 0.66 18.17
C GLN A 144 -3.33 0.84 18.99
N GLN A 145 -2.50 -0.20 19.05
CA GLN A 145 -1.17 -0.16 19.67
C GLN A 145 -0.07 0.33 18.72
N CYS A 146 -0.38 0.60 17.45
CA CYS A 146 0.59 1.19 16.53
C CYS A 146 0.82 2.67 16.85
N ASP A 147 2.08 3.08 16.78
CA ASP A 147 2.47 4.50 16.92
C ASP A 147 2.08 5.31 15.68
N VAL A 148 2.08 4.66 14.51
CA VAL A 148 1.75 5.25 13.22
C VAL A 148 0.88 4.28 12.42
N VAL A 149 -0.20 4.79 11.81
CA VAL A 149 -1.02 4.04 10.87
C VAL A 149 -1.03 4.75 9.53
N LEU A 150 -0.70 4.02 8.47
CA LEU A 150 -0.57 4.50 7.09
C LEU A 150 -1.60 3.79 6.21
N VAL A 151 -2.22 4.50 5.27
CA VAL A 151 -3.25 3.94 4.40
C VAL A 151 -2.97 4.25 2.94
N ASP A 152 -2.78 3.19 2.13
CA ASP A 152 -2.83 3.27 0.67
C ASP A 152 -4.27 3.02 0.21
N PHE A 153 -4.89 4.02 -0.41
CA PHE A 153 -6.24 3.91 -0.95
C PHE A 153 -6.23 3.90 -2.47
N HIS A 154 -6.26 2.70 -3.02
CA HIS A 154 -6.23 2.44 -4.45
C HIS A 154 -7.60 2.66 -5.09
N ALA A 155 -7.84 3.79 -5.74
CA ALA A 155 -9.15 4.16 -6.26
C ALA A 155 -9.08 4.97 -7.54
N GLU A 156 -10.06 4.78 -8.44
CA GLU A 156 -10.21 5.59 -9.65
C GLU A 156 -10.76 6.98 -9.32
N ALA A 157 -11.90 7.04 -8.64
CA ALA A 157 -12.60 8.29 -8.42
C ALA A 157 -11.93 9.20 -7.40
N THR A 158 -11.59 10.42 -7.80
CA THR A 158 -11.06 11.48 -6.92
C THR A 158 -11.98 11.75 -5.74
N SER A 159 -13.31 11.74 -5.98
CA SER A 159 -14.31 11.93 -4.93
C SER A 159 -14.26 10.84 -3.86
N GLU A 160 -14.00 9.59 -4.26
CA GLU A 160 -13.88 8.48 -3.32
C GLU A 160 -12.58 8.58 -2.52
N LYS A 161 -11.47 8.99 -3.15
CA LYS A 161 -10.19 9.29 -2.48
C LYS A 161 -10.35 10.39 -1.44
N GLY A 162 -10.96 11.51 -1.81
CA GLY A 162 -11.23 12.63 -0.90
C GLY A 162 -12.14 12.23 0.26
N ALA A 163 -13.22 11.50 -0.02
CA ALA A 163 -14.13 11.01 1.01
C ALA A 163 -13.42 10.08 2.01
N MET A 164 -12.52 9.22 1.55
CA MET A 164 -11.74 8.34 2.42
C MET A 164 -10.75 9.13 3.28
N ALA A 165 -10.08 10.12 2.71
CA ALA A 165 -9.16 10.98 3.44
C ALA A 165 -9.89 11.71 4.58
N TRP A 166 -11.01 12.35 4.30
CA TRP A 166 -11.85 13.00 5.33
C TRP A 166 -12.40 12.02 6.37
N TYR A 167 -12.76 10.81 5.95
CA TYR A 167 -13.26 9.79 6.88
C TYR A 167 -12.19 9.30 7.85
N LEU A 168 -10.94 9.30 7.43
CA LEU A 168 -9.79 8.84 8.22
C LEU A 168 -9.03 9.96 8.92
N ASP A 169 -9.40 11.21 8.67
CA ASP A 169 -8.80 12.37 9.34
C ASP A 169 -8.87 12.25 10.87
N GLY A 170 -7.76 12.53 11.53
CA GLY A 170 -7.60 12.36 12.98
C GLY A 170 -7.59 10.90 13.48
N ARG A 171 -7.69 9.90 12.59
CA ARG A 171 -7.70 8.47 12.96
C ARG A 171 -6.47 7.71 12.50
N VAL A 172 -5.76 8.24 11.51
CA VAL A 172 -4.51 7.69 10.96
C VAL A 172 -3.52 8.84 10.69
N GLN A 173 -2.24 8.53 10.52
CA GLN A 173 -1.21 9.56 10.33
C GLN A 173 -1.04 9.97 8.87
N ALA A 174 -1.33 9.08 7.92
CA ALA A 174 -1.32 9.46 6.50
C ALA A 174 -2.26 8.58 5.67
N VAL A 175 -2.85 9.21 4.65
CA VAL A 175 -3.63 8.56 3.58
C VAL A 175 -3.13 9.10 2.27
N TRP A 176 -2.86 8.21 1.30
CA TRP A 176 -2.56 8.62 -0.07
C TRP A 176 -3.36 7.78 -1.07
N GLY A 177 -3.55 8.34 -2.25
CA GLY A 177 -4.26 7.68 -3.34
C GLY A 177 -3.29 7.06 -4.35
N THR A 178 -3.66 5.89 -4.89
CA THR A 178 -2.98 5.21 -6.00
C THR A 178 -3.98 4.88 -7.12
N HIS A 179 -3.60 4.25 -8.19
CA HIS A 179 -4.35 3.79 -9.36
C HIS A 179 -4.28 4.74 -10.58
N THR A 180 -4.59 6.01 -10.45
CA THR A 180 -4.77 6.90 -11.61
C THR A 180 -3.46 7.35 -12.26
N HIS A 181 -2.30 7.01 -11.68
CA HIS A 181 -0.96 7.36 -12.16
C HIS A 181 -0.76 8.88 -12.37
N VAL A 182 -1.49 9.69 -11.63
CA VAL A 182 -1.42 11.15 -11.70
C VAL A 182 -0.92 11.68 -10.35
N PRO A 183 0.29 12.26 -10.30
CA PRO A 183 0.71 12.97 -9.11
C PRO A 183 -0.13 14.24 -8.94
N THR A 184 -0.59 14.49 -7.72
CA THR A 184 -1.36 15.68 -7.37
C THR A 184 -0.57 16.56 -6.39
N ALA A 185 -0.98 17.83 -6.26
CA ALA A 185 -0.36 18.80 -5.36
C ALA A 185 -1.37 19.33 -4.33
N ASP A 186 -2.30 18.48 -3.92
CA ASP A 186 -3.42 18.78 -3.02
C ASP A 186 -3.23 18.18 -1.61
N GLY A 187 -2.00 17.93 -1.22
CA GLY A 187 -1.65 17.46 0.13
C GLY A 187 -2.06 18.47 1.21
N GLN A 188 -2.66 18.00 2.30
CA GLN A 188 -3.12 18.79 3.44
C GLN A 188 -2.95 18.00 4.75
#